data_bc0b2cf6f445e425356d981ac955bf5a
#
_entry.id   bc0b2cf6f445e425356d981ac955bf5a
#
_cell.length_a   1.000
_cell.length_b   1.000
_cell.length_c   1.000
_cell.angle_alpha   90.00
_cell.angle_beta   90.00
_cell.angle_gamma   90.00
#
_symmetry.space_group_name_H-M   'P 1'
#
loop_
_entity.id
_entity.type
_entity.pdbx_description
1 polymer ?
#
loop_
_entity_poly.entity_id
_entity_poly.type
_entity_poly.pdbx_seq_one_letter_code
_entity_poly.pdbx_strand_id
1 'polypeptide(L)'
;MGRFFELARDVAGVIAPVRCVVCGEALAVGEEFLCVQCLWAMPRTFAHLRYISEFADPLARVIPNARFASWFRYRTDRPYHRIIHNIKYLDCPKLGVSAGAHFARELKPDGFFDGIYLIVPIPIPALRRFVRGYNQAEMIARGVGEETGIPVAKILTEGFFRRSQVGLGSVTRRANMSEARFTVKNASALSGKHLLLVDDVITTGSTMHSAALALKKAEPDIARISFLSLAMSDAGF
;
A
#
# COMPACT_ATOMS: atom_id res chain seq x y z
N MET A 1 24.93 -26.19 14.53
CA MET A 1 24.72 -25.68 13.15
C MET A 1 24.38 -24.19 13.07
N GLY A 2 23.68 -23.58 14.03
CA GLY A 2 23.29 -22.14 13.99
C GLY A 2 24.46 -21.16 13.95
N ARG A 3 25.48 -21.32 14.78
CA ARG A 3 26.60 -20.36 14.90
C ARG A 3 27.49 -20.24 13.64
N PHE A 4 27.60 -21.30 12.85
CA PHE A 4 28.38 -21.27 11.61
C PHE A 4 27.67 -20.47 10.50
N PHE A 5 26.33 -20.52 10.45
CA PHE A 5 25.53 -19.72 9.53
C PHE A 5 25.49 -18.24 9.92
N GLU A 6 25.52 -17.92 11.21
CA GLU A 6 25.63 -16.55 11.68
C GLU A 6 27.00 -15.96 11.33
N LEU A 7 28.07 -16.67 11.58
CA LEU A 7 29.44 -16.23 11.26
C LEU A 7 29.64 -16.04 9.74
N ALA A 8 29.10 -16.97 8.91
CA ALA A 8 29.16 -16.85 7.45
C ALA A 8 28.34 -15.65 6.93
N ARG A 9 27.22 -15.32 7.58
CA ARG A 9 26.40 -14.14 7.26
C ARG A 9 27.08 -12.85 7.66
N ASP A 10 27.78 -12.82 8.81
CA ASP A 10 28.53 -11.66 9.30
C ASP A 10 29.74 -11.38 8.42
N VAL A 11 30.45 -12.42 7.99
CA VAL A 11 31.60 -12.30 7.04
C VAL A 11 31.12 -11.85 5.64
N ALA A 12 29.99 -12.40 5.17
CA ALA A 12 29.38 -11.96 3.90
C ALA A 12 28.90 -10.51 3.96
N GLY A 13 28.41 -10.06 5.13
CA GLY A 13 28.03 -8.66 5.39
C GLY A 13 29.19 -7.68 5.34
N VAL A 14 30.41 -8.12 5.68
CA VAL A 14 31.62 -7.31 5.57
C VAL A 14 32.08 -7.17 4.11
N ILE A 15 31.89 -8.22 3.31
CA ILE A 15 32.33 -8.24 1.89
C ILE A 15 31.32 -7.54 0.96
N ALA A 16 30.02 -7.62 1.27
CA ALA A 16 28.95 -6.99 0.51
C ALA A 16 27.87 -6.44 1.47
N PRO A 17 28.13 -5.32 2.13
CA PRO A 17 27.20 -4.78 3.10
C PRO A 17 25.86 -4.41 2.47
N VAL A 18 24.76 -4.77 3.12
CA VAL A 18 23.43 -4.28 2.75
C VAL A 18 23.45 -2.75 2.89
N ARG A 19 22.91 -2.05 1.89
CA ARG A 19 22.97 -0.60 1.83
C ARG A 19 21.60 0.03 2.05
N CYS A 20 21.61 1.18 2.70
CA CYS A 20 20.40 2.00 2.85
C CYS A 20 19.83 2.37 1.48
N VAL A 21 18.56 2.06 1.26
CA VAL A 21 17.87 2.33 -0.03
C VAL A 21 17.83 3.83 -0.36
N VAL A 22 17.89 4.71 0.64
CA VAL A 22 17.77 6.16 0.48
C VAL A 22 19.13 6.82 0.25
N CYS A 23 20.13 6.63 1.14
CA CYS A 23 21.42 7.31 1.07
C CYS A 23 22.55 6.46 0.47
N GLY A 24 22.40 5.14 0.41
CA GLY A 24 23.42 4.23 -0.10
C GLY A 24 24.51 3.84 0.92
N GLU A 25 24.50 4.38 2.14
CA GLU A 25 25.42 4.01 3.20
C GLU A 25 25.21 2.55 3.66
N ALA A 26 26.25 1.92 4.15
CA ALA A 26 26.17 0.59 4.71
C ALA A 26 25.22 0.58 5.94
N LEU A 27 24.36 -0.42 6.01
CA LEU A 27 23.45 -0.59 7.13
C LEU A 27 24.17 -1.20 8.33
N ALA A 28 23.85 -0.69 9.51
CA ALA A 28 24.30 -1.25 10.77
C ALA A 28 23.55 -2.55 11.11
N VAL A 29 24.05 -3.29 12.10
CA VAL A 29 23.38 -4.48 12.63
C VAL A 29 22.00 -4.08 13.18
N GLY A 30 20.96 -4.76 12.72
CA GLY A 30 19.56 -4.48 13.10
C GLY A 30 18.83 -3.51 12.16
N GLU A 31 19.52 -2.86 11.23
CA GLU A 31 18.89 -2.06 10.18
C GLU A 31 18.54 -2.99 8.99
N GLU A 32 17.31 -2.88 8.47
CA GLU A 32 16.82 -3.80 7.43
C GLU A 32 16.97 -3.25 6.01
N PHE A 33 16.55 -2.02 5.75
CA PHE A 33 16.56 -1.37 4.44
C PHE A 33 16.78 0.14 4.50
N LEU A 34 16.64 0.74 5.66
CA LEU A 34 16.93 2.14 5.95
C LEU A 34 17.88 2.26 7.12
N CYS A 35 18.86 3.16 7.01
CA CYS A 35 19.65 3.55 8.19
C CYS A 35 18.83 4.44 9.12
N VAL A 36 19.22 4.50 10.38
CA VAL A 36 18.53 5.28 11.43
C VAL A 36 18.41 6.75 11.05
N GLN A 37 19.43 7.34 10.41
CA GLN A 37 19.38 8.74 9.98
C GLN A 37 18.32 8.97 8.90
N CYS A 38 18.25 8.09 7.89
CA CYS A 38 17.20 8.19 6.85
C CYS A 38 15.82 7.91 7.41
N LEU A 39 15.69 6.98 8.33
CA LEU A 39 14.42 6.71 9.00
C LEU A 39 13.95 7.91 9.83
N TRP A 40 14.87 8.55 10.55
CA TRP A 40 14.58 9.75 11.35
C TRP A 40 14.22 10.97 10.49
N ALA A 41 14.98 11.21 9.41
CA ALA A 41 14.79 12.33 8.50
C ALA A 41 13.65 12.13 7.48
N MET A 42 12.94 11.00 7.54
CA MET A 42 11.85 10.69 6.60
C MET A 42 10.73 11.74 6.69
N PRO A 43 10.27 12.29 5.56
CA PRO A 43 9.17 13.27 5.53
C PRO A 43 7.83 12.57 5.78
N ARG A 44 7.58 12.17 7.03
CA ARG A 44 6.35 11.48 7.42
C ARG A 44 5.12 12.34 7.20
N THR A 45 4.02 11.71 6.80
CA THR A 45 2.76 12.43 6.56
C THR A 45 1.96 12.64 7.84
N PHE A 46 2.06 11.72 8.81
CA PHE A 46 1.21 11.65 10.01
C PHE A 46 -0.31 11.72 9.69
N ALA A 47 -0.69 11.24 8.50
CA ALA A 47 -2.06 11.32 8.01
C ALA A 47 -3.07 10.59 8.91
N HIS A 48 -2.64 9.53 9.61
CA HIS A 48 -3.47 8.75 10.54
C HIS A 48 -3.86 9.51 11.81
N LEU A 49 -3.13 10.57 12.16
CA LEU A 49 -3.42 11.45 13.30
C LEU A 49 -4.30 12.64 12.94
N ARG A 50 -4.53 12.86 11.64
CA ARG A 50 -5.36 13.95 11.15
C ARG A 50 -6.71 13.41 10.71
N TYR A 51 -7.77 14.17 10.98
CA TYR A 51 -9.07 13.85 10.41
C TYR A 51 -9.00 13.90 8.88
N ILE A 52 -9.62 12.93 8.22
CA ILE A 52 -9.60 12.70 6.77
C ILE A 52 -10.05 13.91 5.93
N SER A 53 -10.59 14.97 6.52
CA SER A 53 -11.16 16.12 5.82
C SER A 53 -10.23 16.81 4.82
N GLU A 54 -8.90 16.76 5.02
CA GLU A 54 -7.96 17.41 4.08
C GLU A 54 -7.60 16.53 2.87
N PHE A 55 -7.70 15.19 2.98
CA PHE A 55 -7.26 14.25 1.95
C PHE A 55 -8.41 13.55 1.22
N ALA A 56 -9.62 13.71 1.69
CA ALA A 56 -10.66 12.75 1.44
C ALA A 56 -11.99 13.32 0.95
N ASP A 57 -12.03 14.49 0.38
CA ASP A 57 -13.31 14.97 -0.12
C ASP A 57 -13.99 13.96 -1.07
N PRO A 58 -13.32 13.25 -2.00
CA PRO A 58 -13.91 12.15 -2.75
C PRO A 58 -14.08 10.85 -1.94
N LEU A 59 -13.14 10.51 -1.03
CA LEU A 59 -13.17 9.26 -0.26
C LEU A 59 -14.12 9.36 0.94
N ALA A 60 -14.14 10.49 1.64
CA ALA A 60 -15.01 10.71 2.80
C ALA A 60 -16.50 10.73 2.48
N ARG A 61 -16.87 11.19 1.27
CA ARG A 61 -18.27 11.17 0.80
C ARG A 61 -18.80 9.75 0.58
N VAL A 62 -17.92 8.82 0.21
CA VAL A 62 -18.31 7.43 -0.11
C VAL A 62 -18.19 6.52 1.10
N ILE A 63 -17.25 6.83 2.02
CA ILE A 63 -16.92 5.96 3.15
C ILE A 63 -16.79 6.80 4.42
N PRO A 64 -17.90 7.04 5.10
CA PRO A 64 -17.88 7.77 6.37
C PRO A 64 -17.00 7.01 7.39
N ASN A 65 -16.27 7.75 8.21
CA ASN A 65 -15.39 7.23 9.27
C ASN A 65 -14.23 6.34 8.80
N ALA A 66 -13.79 6.44 7.54
CA ALA A 66 -12.59 5.77 7.07
C ALA A 66 -11.35 6.29 7.81
N ARG A 67 -10.43 5.38 8.19
CA ARG A 67 -9.08 5.76 8.64
C ARG A 67 -8.15 5.76 7.44
N PHE A 68 -7.21 6.68 7.42
CA PHE A 68 -6.22 6.78 6.36
C PHE A 68 -4.83 6.91 6.94
N ALA A 69 -3.89 6.09 6.46
CA ALA A 69 -2.48 6.20 6.80
C ALA A 69 -1.63 6.21 5.52
N SER A 70 -0.67 7.13 5.48
CA SER A 70 0.40 7.12 4.50
C SER A 70 1.71 7.42 5.21
N TRP A 71 2.76 6.67 4.89
CA TRP A 71 3.99 6.75 5.68
C TRP A 71 4.75 8.03 5.40
N PHE A 72 5.09 8.30 4.12
CA PHE A 72 5.89 9.46 3.76
C PHE A 72 5.39 10.22 2.53
N ARG A 73 5.79 11.49 2.43
CA ARG A 73 5.53 12.33 1.25
C ARG A 73 6.42 11.93 0.09
N TYR A 74 5.81 11.66 -1.06
CA TYR A 74 6.47 11.19 -2.26
C TYR A 74 6.72 12.31 -3.26
N ARG A 75 8.00 12.54 -3.55
CA ARG A 75 8.44 13.45 -4.59
C ARG A 75 9.57 12.80 -5.39
N THR A 76 9.52 12.87 -6.70
CA THR A 76 10.51 12.25 -7.59
C THR A 76 11.90 12.90 -7.52
N ASP A 77 11.96 14.17 -7.10
CA ASP A 77 13.19 14.96 -6.90
C ASP A 77 13.83 14.73 -5.52
N ARG A 78 13.24 13.92 -4.64
CA ARG A 78 13.72 13.64 -3.28
C ARG A 78 14.19 12.20 -3.14
N PRO A 79 15.21 11.91 -2.31
CA PRO A 79 15.84 10.59 -2.25
C PRO A 79 14.89 9.46 -1.82
N TYR A 80 13.83 9.74 -1.08
CA TYR A 80 12.86 8.74 -0.62
C TYR A 80 12.02 8.10 -1.74
N HIS A 81 12.01 8.71 -2.95
CA HIS A 81 11.39 8.08 -4.12
C HIS A 81 12.01 6.70 -4.42
N ARG A 82 13.28 6.50 -4.03
CA ARG A 82 14.01 5.25 -4.25
C ARG A 82 13.35 4.05 -3.58
N ILE A 83 12.66 4.23 -2.44
CA ILE A 83 11.91 3.15 -1.78
C ILE A 83 10.86 2.61 -2.75
N ILE A 84 10.02 3.48 -3.28
CA ILE A 84 8.94 3.11 -4.20
C ILE A 84 9.51 2.61 -5.54
N HIS A 85 10.57 3.26 -6.04
CA HIS A 85 11.23 2.85 -7.28
C HIS A 85 11.81 1.43 -7.18
N ASN A 86 12.48 1.10 -6.08
CA ASN A 86 13.08 -0.22 -5.88
C ASN A 86 12.00 -1.30 -5.74
N ILE A 87 10.89 -1.01 -5.02
CA ILE A 87 9.74 -1.90 -4.95
C ILE A 87 9.10 -2.10 -6.34
N LYS A 88 9.14 -1.11 -7.25
CA LYS A 88 8.49 -1.20 -8.56
C LYS A 88 9.33 -1.83 -9.66
N TYR A 89 10.66 -1.65 -9.62
CA TYR A 89 11.50 -1.84 -10.80
C TYR A 89 12.78 -2.66 -10.58
N LEU A 90 13.20 -2.90 -9.33
CA LEU A 90 14.45 -3.61 -9.04
C LEU A 90 14.24 -5.03 -8.51
N ASP A 91 13.09 -5.64 -8.78
CA ASP A 91 12.73 -7.00 -8.34
C ASP A 91 13.02 -7.25 -6.85
N CYS A 92 12.61 -6.30 -6.02
CA CYS A 92 12.84 -6.31 -4.57
C CYS A 92 11.54 -6.51 -3.79
N PRO A 93 10.83 -7.66 -3.93
CA PRO A 93 9.56 -7.90 -3.21
C PRO A 93 9.74 -7.86 -1.69
N LYS A 94 10.89 -8.30 -1.19
CA LYS A 94 11.24 -8.26 0.24
C LYS A 94 11.22 -6.83 0.80
N LEU A 95 11.66 -5.84 0.02
CA LEU A 95 11.61 -4.43 0.44
C LEU A 95 10.17 -3.98 0.70
N GLY A 96 9.21 -4.40 -0.14
CA GLY A 96 7.78 -4.11 0.08
C GLY A 96 7.26 -4.71 1.39
N VAL A 97 7.68 -5.96 1.69
CA VAL A 97 7.31 -6.65 2.93
C VAL A 97 7.92 -5.93 4.15
N SER A 98 9.23 -5.67 4.15
CA SER A 98 9.90 -4.97 5.27
C SER A 98 9.35 -3.57 5.48
N ALA A 99 9.09 -2.81 4.40
CA ALA A 99 8.51 -1.47 4.50
C ALA A 99 7.07 -1.49 5.06
N GLY A 100 6.26 -2.45 4.63
CA GLY A 100 4.91 -2.66 5.14
C GLY A 100 4.89 -3.02 6.63
N ALA A 101 5.74 -3.97 7.05
CA ALA A 101 5.89 -4.38 8.44
C ALA A 101 6.38 -3.22 9.32
N HIS A 102 7.39 -2.48 8.85
CA HIS A 102 7.93 -1.34 9.60
C HIS A 102 6.87 -0.25 9.81
N PHE A 103 6.15 0.13 8.76
CA PHE A 103 5.09 1.12 8.88
C PHE A 103 3.93 0.63 9.76
N ALA A 104 3.57 -0.64 9.68
CA ALA A 104 2.55 -1.20 10.57
C ALA A 104 2.99 -1.13 12.04
N ARG A 105 4.27 -1.39 12.35
CA ARG A 105 4.83 -1.27 13.70
C ARG A 105 4.74 0.17 14.23
N GLU A 106 4.96 1.18 13.39
CA GLU A 106 4.77 2.59 13.77
C GLU A 106 3.30 2.93 14.06
N LEU A 107 2.34 2.33 13.36
CA LEU A 107 0.90 2.62 13.48
C LEU A 107 0.19 1.87 14.61
N LYS A 108 0.74 0.73 15.07
CA LYS A 108 0.10 -0.10 16.12
C LYS A 108 -0.20 0.64 17.42
N PRO A 109 0.72 1.44 17.97
CA PRO A 109 0.48 2.16 19.22
C PRO A 109 -0.70 3.13 19.16
N ASP A 110 -1.01 3.65 17.97
CA ASP A 110 -2.10 4.62 17.76
C ASP A 110 -3.47 3.93 17.52
N GLY A 111 -3.54 2.59 17.64
CA GLY A 111 -4.77 1.82 17.45
C GLY A 111 -5.31 1.85 16.01
N PHE A 112 -4.46 2.16 15.02
CA PHE A 112 -4.89 2.27 13.61
C PHE A 112 -5.54 0.99 13.11
N PHE A 113 -5.08 -0.16 13.57
CA PHE A 113 -5.53 -1.49 13.12
C PHE A 113 -6.73 -2.04 13.90
N ASP A 114 -7.21 -1.33 14.92
CA ASP A 114 -8.30 -1.82 15.78
C ASP A 114 -9.58 -2.09 14.99
N GLY A 115 -10.07 -3.32 15.12
CA GLY A 115 -11.27 -3.79 14.45
C GLY A 115 -11.12 -4.11 12.96
N ILE A 116 -9.92 -3.98 12.36
CA ILE A 116 -9.69 -4.40 10.97
C ILE A 116 -9.73 -5.92 10.91
N TYR A 117 -10.62 -6.44 10.07
CA TYR A 117 -10.85 -7.86 9.86
C TYR A 117 -9.99 -8.45 8.77
N LEU A 118 -9.75 -7.69 7.68
CA LEU A 118 -9.07 -8.19 6.47
C LEU A 118 -8.27 -7.08 5.79
N ILE A 119 -7.05 -7.41 5.38
CA ILE A 119 -6.20 -6.56 4.53
C ILE A 119 -6.40 -6.97 3.07
N VAL A 120 -6.70 -5.99 2.23
CA VAL A 120 -6.99 -6.17 0.81
C VAL A 120 -6.02 -5.35 -0.03
N PRO A 121 -5.04 -5.99 -0.69
CA PRO A 121 -4.14 -5.28 -1.60
C PRO A 121 -4.88 -4.85 -2.88
N ILE A 122 -4.63 -3.63 -3.33
CA ILE A 122 -5.11 -3.15 -4.62
C ILE A 122 -4.45 -3.95 -5.74
N PRO A 123 -5.21 -4.56 -6.65
CA PRO A 123 -4.64 -5.30 -7.78
C PRO A 123 -4.05 -4.34 -8.82
N ILE A 124 -2.99 -4.79 -9.51
CA ILE A 124 -2.41 -4.13 -10.68
C ILE A 124 -2.82 -4.85 -11.96
N PRO A 125 -2.83 -4.17 -13.13
CA PRO A 125 -3.10 -4.79 -14.42
C PRO A 125 -2.24 -6.01 -14.67
N ALA A 126 -2.82 -7.05 -15.29
CA ALA A 126 -2.12 -8.31 -15.59
C ALA A 126 -0.80 -8.09 -16.35
N LEU A 127 -0.78 -7.17 -17.32
CA LEU A 127 0.42 -6.82 -18.07
C LEU A 127 1.52 -6.23 -17.16
N ARG A 128 1.15 -5.35 -16.24
CA ARG A 128 2.12 -4.79 -15.27
C ARG A 128 2.64 -5.86 -14.33
N ARG A 129 1.76 -6.78 -13.89
CA ARG A 129 2.14 -7.92 -13.06
C ARG A 129 3.11 -8.84 -13.79
N PHE A 130 2.88 -9.09 -15.09
CA PHE A 130 3.79 -9.90 -15.92
C PHE A 130 5.18 -9.25 -16.04
N VAL A 131 5.24 -7.94 -16.32
CA VAL A 131 6.51 -7.21 -16.45
C VAL A 131 7.26 -7.08 -15.11
N ARG A 132 6.55 -6.94 -13.99
CA ARG A 132 7.14 -6.70 -12.66
C ARG A 132 7.35 -7.98 -11.85
N GLY A 133 6.79 -9.11 -12.28
CA GLY A 133 6.82 -10.38 -11.54
C GLY A 133 5.85 -10.45 -10.35
N TYR A 134 5.48 -9.33 -9.74
CA TYR A 134 4.63 -9.28 -8.54
C TYR A 134 3.79 -8.01 -8.44
N ASN A 135 2.86 -7.99 -7.49
CA ASN A 135 2.05 -6.85 -7.11
C ASN A 135 2.68 -6.16 -5.87
N GLN A 136 3.05 -4.90 -5.99
CA GLN A 136 3.68 -4.11 -4.93
C GLN A 136 2.78 -3.97 -3.70
N ALA A 137 1.50 -3.66 -3.92
CA ALA A 137 0.51 -3.56 -2.86
C ALA A 137 0.35 -4.88 -2.09
N GLU A 138 0.47 -6.03 -2.78
CA GLU A 138 0.43 -7.36 -2.16
C GLU A 138 1.65 -7.59 -1.24
N MET A 139 2.84 -7.16 -1.63
CA MET A 139 4.04 -7.28 -0.79
C MET A 139 3.94 -6.40 0.45
N ILE A 140 3.49 -5.17 0.30
CA ILE A 140 3.25 -4.24 1.41
C ILE A 140 2.17 -4.82 2.36
N ALA A 141 1.04 -5.25 1.81
CA ALA A 141 -0.05 -5.86 2.58
C ALA A 141 0.41 -7.09 3.35
N ARG A 142 1.27 -7.91 2.75
CA ARG A 142 1.88 -9.07 3.42
C ARG A 142 2.70 -8.63 4.63
N GLY A 143 3.56 -7.63 4.51
CA GLY A 143 4.34 -7.11 5.64
C GLY A 143 3.45 -6.55 6.75
N VAL A 144 2.40 -5.81 6.40
CA VAL A 144 1.39 -5.35 7.36
C VAL A 144 0.71 -6.54 8.05
N GLY A 145 0.32 -7.57 7.31
CA GLY A 145 -0.31 -8.77 7.86
C GLY A 145 0.62 -9.57 8.79
N GLU A 146 1.90 -9.73 8.43
CA GLU A 146 2.91 -10.38 9.26
C GLU A 146 3.13 -9.64 10.59
N GLU A 147 3.14 -8.31 10.57
CA GLU A 147 3.34 -7.49 11.79
C GLU A 147 2.07 -7.42 12.66
N THR A 148 0.88 -7.41 12.08
CA THR A 148 -0.39 -7.19 12.81
C THR A 148 -1.13 -8.47 13.15
N GLY A 149 -0.83 -9.58 12.47
CA GLY A 149 -1.60 -10.84 12.55
C GLY A 149 -2.91 -10.81 11.75
N ILE A 150 -3.22 -9.71 11.06
CA ILE A 150 -4.47 -9.58 10.29
C ILE A 150 -4.31 -10.33 8.95
N PRO A 151 -5.28 -11.18 8.57
CA PRO A 151 -5.20 -11.93 7.32
C PRO A 151 -5.19 -11.02 6.08
N VAL A 152 -4.47 -11.45 5.04
CA VAL A 152 -4.40 -10.77 3.75
C VAL A 152 -5.11 -11.60 2.70
N ALA A 153 -6.05 -11.01 1.94
CA ALA A 153 -6.74 -11.71 0.86
C ALA A 153 -6.89 -10.88 -0.41
N LYS A 154 -6.68 -11.55 -1.54
CA LYS A 154 -6.83 -10.98 -2.90
C LYS A 154 -8.27 -11.13 -3.38
N ILE A 155 -9.18 -10.38 -2.78
CA ILE A 155 -10.60 -10.39 -3.12
C ILE A 155 -10.97 -9.45 -4.26
N LEU A 156 -10.09 -8.48 -4.57
CA LEU A 156 -10.23 -7.60 -5.73
C LEU A 156 -9.47 -8.14 -6.94
N THR A 157 -10.08 -8.04 -8.10
CA THR A 157 -9.42 -8.27 -9.39
C THR A 157 -9.67 -7.08 -10.30
N GLU A 158 -8.64 -6.63 -11.03
CA GLU A 158 -8.81 -5.57 -12.02
C GLU A 158 -9.51 -6.16 -13.25
N GLY A 159 -10.65 -5.58 -13.65
CA GLY A 159 -11.40 -6.01 -14.80
C GLY A 159 -10.64 -5.71 -16.10
N PHE A 160 -10.75 -6.60 -17.09
CA PHE A 160 -10.34 -6.28 -18.45
C PHE A 160 -11.30 -5.24 -19.03
N PHE A 161 -10.86 -3.98 -19.06
CA PHE A 161 -11.61 -2.95 -19.78
C PHE A 161 -11.47 -3.20 -21.29
N ARG A 162 -12.43 -3.91 -21.90
CA ARG A 162 -12.68 -3.75 -23.33
C ARG A 162 -13.13 -2.30 -23.51
N ARG A 163 -12.30 -1.49 -24.16
CA ARG A 163 -12.73 -0.19 -24.72
C ARG A 163 -13.96 -0.48 -25.61
N SER A 164 -15.13 -0.43 -25.02
CA SER A 164 -16.35 -0.33 -25.81
C SER A 164 -16.31 1.04 -26.45
N GLN A 165 -16.05 1.07 -27.74
CA GLN A 165 -16.20 2.24 -28.57
C GLN A 165 -17.69 2.61 -28.63
N VAL A 166 -17.92 3.92 -28.75
CA VAL A 166 -19.12 4.60 -29.23
C VAL A 166 -19.98 5.30 -28.14
N GLY A 167 -19.93 6.63 -28.13
CA GLY A 167 -21.15 7.43 -28.14
C GLY A 167 -21.63 8.05 -26.81
N LEU A 168 -20.87 8.15 -25.71
CA LEU A 168 -21.34 8.84 -24.50
C LEU A 168 -20.42 9.98 -24.09
N GLY A 169 -20.99 11.09 -23.61
CA GLY A 169 -20.30 12.31 -23.24
C GLY A 169 -19.23 12.11 -22.16
N SER A 170 -18.25 13.02 -22.11
CA SER A 170 -17.01 12.88 -21.33
C SER A 170 -17.20 12.73 -19.81
N VAL A 171 -18.26 13.27 -19.23
CA VAL A 171 -18.53 13.26 -17.78
C VAL A 171 -19.12 11.91 -17.31
N THR A 172 -20.11 11.39 -18.03
CA THR A 172 -20.74 10.09 -17.78
C THR A 172 -19.74 8.95 -18.03
N ARG A 173 -18.78 9.14 -18.95
CA ARG A 173 -17.72 8.17 -19.25
C ARG A 173 -16.73 8.01 -18.11
N ARG A 174 -16.38 9.08 -17.39
CA ARG A 174 -15.47 9.01 -16.21
C ARG A 174 -16.11 8.30 -15.02
N ALA A 175 -17.38 8.57 -14.73
CA ALA A 175 -18.12 7.89 -13.67
C ALA A 175 -18.26 6.38 -13.93
N ASN A 176 -18.73 6.00 -15.14
CA ASN A 176 -18.87 4.59 -15.51
C ASN A 176 -17.54 3.82 -15.63
N MET A 177 -16.44 4.51 -16.00
CA MET A 177 -15.10 3.92 -16.05
C MET A 177 -14.51 3.64 -14.64
N SER A 178 -14.86 4.44 -13.65
CA SER A 178 -14.36 4.20 -12.27
C SER A 178 -15.07 3.03 -11.60
N GLU A 179 -16.37 2.84 -11.86
CA GLU A 179 -17.18 1.79 -11.26
C GLU A 179 -16.88 0.37 -11.79
N ALA A 180 -16.44 0.25 -13.05
CA ALA A 180 -16.19 -1.05 -13.69
C ALA A 180 -14.73 -1.52 -13.57
N ARG A 181 -13.86 -0.77 -12.87
CA ARG A 181 -12.43 -1.07 -12.80
C ARG A 181 -12.10 -2.33 -12.00
N PHE A 182 -12.86 -2.60 -10.95
CA PHE A 182 -12.60 -3.74 -10.06
C PHE A 182 -13.82 -4.65 -9.94
N THR A 183 -13.56 -5.95 -9.83
CA THR A 183 -14.55 -6.98 -9.46
C THR A 183 -14.18 -7.58 -8.12
N VAL A 184 -15.20 -7.97 -7.33
CA VAL A 184 -15.05 -8.47 -5.96
C VAL A 184 -15.40 -9.95 -5.93
N LYS A 185 -14.55 -10.75 -5.28
CA LYS A 185 -14.80 -12.17 -5.03
C LYS A 185 -15.35 -12.37 -3.61
N ASN A 186 -16.26 -13.31 -3.44
CA ASN A 186 -16.82 -13.70 -2.13
C ASN A 186 -17.37 -12.51 -1.33
N ALA A 187 -18.09 -11.61 -1.98
CA ALA A 187 -18.55 -10.36 -1.37
C ALA A 187 -19.40 -10.56 -0.12
N SER A 188 -20.29 -11.54 -0.11
CA SER A 188 -21.18 -11.83 1.04
C SER A 188 -20.45 -12.13 2.36
N ALA A 189 -19.23 -12.64 2.28
CA ALA A 189 -18.38 -12.88 3.47
C ALA A 189 -17.86 -11.58 4.13
N LEU A 190 -18.06 -10.42 3.49
CA LEU A 190 -17.56 -9.13 3.94
C LEU A 190 -18.61 -8.30 4.71
N SER A 191 -19.86 -8.77 4.79
CA SER A 191 -20.94 -8.11 5.51
C SER A 191 -20.55 -7.86 6.97
N GLY A 192 -20.77 -6.66 7.47
CA GLY A 192 -20.42 -6.23 8.83
C GLY A 192 -18.91 -6.13 9.11
N LYS A 193 -18.03 -6.31 8.12
CA LYS A 193 -16.57 -6.34 8.34
C LYS A 193 -15.92 -4.97 8.10
N HIS A 194 -14.80 -4.74 8.78
CA HIS A 194 -13.92 -3.60 8.56
C HIS A 194 -12.74 -4.06 7.71
N LEU A 195 -12.53 -3.45 6.54
CA LEU A 195 -11.49 -3.79 5.58
C LEU A 195 -10.40 -2.71 5.55
N LEU A 196 -9.15 -3.13 5.29
CA LEU A 196 -8.02 -2.22 5.02
C LEU A 196 -7.58 -2.39 3.57
N LEU A 197 -7.78 -1.37 2.73
CA LEU A 197 -7.22 -1.32 1.39
C LEU A 197 -5.76 -0.84 1.44
N VAL A 198 -4.87 -1.55 0.75
CA VAL A 198 -3.43 -1.25 0.72
C VAL A 198 -2.97 -0.99 -0.71
N ASP A 199 -2.22 0.12 -0.91
CA ASP A 199 -1.54 0.45 -2.17
C ASP A 199 -0.10 0.93 -1.90
N ASP A 200 0.72 1.08 -2.94
CA ASP A 200 2.09 1.58 -2.79
C ASP A 200 2.14 3.12 -2.69
N VAL A 201 1.43 3.83 -3.58
CA VAL A 201 1.42 5.29 -3.66
C VAL A 201 0.02 5.82 -3.90
N ILE A 202 -0.40 6.77 -3.08
CA ILE A 202 -1.58 7.57 -3.34
C ILE A 202 -1.15 8.88 -4.04
N THR A 203 -1.80 9.15 -5.17
CA THR A 203 -1.72 10.44 -5.87
C THR A 203 -3.02 11.22 -5.69
N THR A 204 -4.02 10.97 -6.51
CA THR A 204 -5.37 11.57 -6.40
C THR A 204 -6.35 10.71 -5.58
N GLY A 205 -5.94 9.55 -5.08
CA GLY A 205 -6.82 8.61 -4.39
C GLY A 205 -7.84 7.87 -5.29
N SER A 206 -7.90 8.18 -6.60
CA SER A 206 -8.91 7.63 -7.51
C SER A 206 -8.92 6.10 -7.59
N THR A 207 -7.78 5.46 -7.46
CA THR A 207 -7.66 3.99 -7.46
C THR A 207 -8.31 3.39 -6.22
N MET A 208 -7.98 3.91 -5.05
CA MET A 208 -8.57 3.48 -3.77
C MET A 208 -10.07 3.76 -3.72
N HIS A 209 -10.49 4.92 -4.21
CA HIS A 209 -11.90 5.29 -4.34
C HIS A 209 -12.67 4.28 -5.22
N SER A 210 -12.14 3.95 -6.41
CA SER A 210 -12.78 2.98 -7.30
C SER A 210 -12.86 1.58 -6.68
N ALA A 211 -11.83 1.16 -5.94
CA ALA A 211 -11.82 -0.13 -5.23
C ALA A 211 -12.86 -0.16 -4.11
N ALA A 212 -12.95 0.92 -3.33
CA ALA A 212 -13.92 1.04 -2.26
C ALA A 212 -15.37 1.08 -2.76
N LEU A 213 -15.63 1.78 -3.87
CA LEU A 213 -16.93 1.76 -4.55
C LEU A 213 -17.30 0.35 -5.04
N ALA A 214 -16.35 -0.36 -5.65
CA ALA A 214 -16.59 -1.74 -6.10
C ALA A 214 -16.95 -2.67 -4.92
N LEU A 215 -16.25 -2.53 -3.78
CA LEU A 215 -16.56 -3.28 -2.57
C LEU A 215 -17.94 -2.94 -2.02
N LYS A 216 -18.29 -1.66 -1.87
CA LYS A 216 -19.61 -1.23 -1.39
C LYS A 216 -20.76 -1.60 -2.33
N LYS A 217 -20.52 -1.63 -3.64
CA LYS A 217 -21.50 -2.09 -4.63
C LYS A 217 -21.74 -3.60 -4.54
N ALA A 218 -20.67 -4.37 -4.30
CA ALA A 218 -20.75 -5.84 -4.18
C ALA A 218 -21.32 -6.28 -2.84
N GLU A 219 -21.05 -5.55 -1.74
CA GLU A 219 -21.54 -5.80 -0.39
C GLU A 219 -21.80 -4.45 0.31
N PRO A 220 -23.06 -3.96 0.30
CA PRO A 220 -23.41 -2.66 0.90
C PRO A 220 -23.20 -2.60 2.41
N ASP A 221 -23.31 -3.74 3.09
CA ASP A 221 -23.24 -3.85 4.55
C ASP A 221 -21.81 -3.96 5.10
N ILE A 222 -20.78 -3.76 4.26
CA ILE A 222 -19.40 -3.61 4.78
C ILE A 222 -19.40 -2.48 5.82
N ALA A 223 -18.99 -2.78 7.06
CA ALA A 223 -19.09 -1.83 8.16
C ALA A 223 -18.17 -0.62 7.97
N ARG A 224 -16.91 -0.86 7.54
CA ARG A 224 -15.90 0.20 7.32
C ARG A 224 -14.87 -0.21 6.29
N ILE A 225 -14.32 0.78 5.58
CA ILE A 225 -13.13 0.61 4.73
C ILE A 225 -12.12 1.67 5.15
N SER A 226 -10.90 1.24 5.48
CA SER A 226 -9.76 2.11 5.77
C SER A 226 -8.69 1.95 4.70
N PHE A 227 -7.73 2.85 4.66
CA PHE A 227 -6.74 2.94 3.60
C PHE A 227 -5.33 3.07 4.16
N LEU A 228 -4.38 2.38 3.54
CA LEU A 228 -2.96 2.46 3.85
C LEU A 228 -2.14 2.53 2.57
N SER A 229 -1.15 3.43 2.53
CA SER A 229 -0.12 3.46 1.49
C SER A 229 1.25 3.74 2.09
N LEU A 230 2.32 3.30 1.42
CA LEU A 230 3.67 3.71 1.83
C LEU A 230 3.92 5.17 1.51
N ALA A 231 3.40 5.67 0.40
CA ALA A 231 3.72 7.02 -0.02
C ALA A 231 2.49 7.79 -0.49
N MET A 232 2.53 9.11 -0.32
CA MET A 232 1.54 10.06 -0.80
C MET A 232 2.24 11.14 -1.63
N SER A 233 1.76 11.35 -2.85
CA SER A 233 2.30 12.38 -3.76
C SER A 233 1.75 13.76 -3.41
N ASP A 234 2.62 14.77 -3.38
CA ASP A 234 2.22 16.18 -3.20
C ASP A 234 1.48 16.76 -4.42
N ALA A 235 1.52 16.09 -5.57
CA ALA A 235 0.93 16.60 -6.83
C ALA A 235 -0.59 16.45 -6.93
N GLY A 236 -1.26 15.95 -5.92
CA GLY A 236 -2.72 15.67 -5.91
C GLY A 236 -3.51 16.36 -4.81
N PHE A 237 -2.85 17.20 -3.99
CA PHE A 237 -3.45 17.87 -2.83
C PHE A 237 -3.01 19.31 -2.74
#